data_5f9a7ec62ee157f31b60492ab4700165
#
_entry.id   5f9a7ec62ee157f31b60492ab4700165
#
_cell.length_a   1.000
_cell.length_b   1.000
_cell.length_c   1.000
_cell.angle_alpha   90.00
_cell.angle_beta   90.00
_cell.angle_gamma   90.00
#
_symmetry.space_group_name_H-M   'P 1'
#
loop_
_entity.id
_entity.type
_entity.pdbx_description
1 polymer ?
#
loop_
_entity_poly.entity_id
_entity_poly.type
_entity_poly.pdbx_seq_one_letter_code
_entity_poly.pdbx_strand_id
1 'polypeptide(L)'
;MSSAGSSNCRRPESIRWLENLRQSTTLLEEPARCVNVGDRESDIYELFCAAEDLGTQFLFRTCVDRLAGDGDHTIADEMEEVACKGLHRVPVQDKKGNPSEAVLELRYRRIRVLPPIGKQKQYPPLTLTVLHARERNKPRGRERVDWKLLTNLPVTSRAQAIEKLQWYALRWKIETFHKILKSGCKAEESRLRTAERLVNLIATFCILAWRIFWLTMLNRTVPQADLALAFTKLERQLLDRLTKTPRHLAEVQSVACYLEKLAQLGGHLRRAHDPPPGNQLIWKGMARLTDIELGYLLAKENAGN
;
A
#
# COMPACT_ATOMS: atom_id res chain seq x y z
N MET A 1 1.30 51.20 2.86
CA MET A 1 1.65 49.92 3.51
C MET A 1 0.71 48.87 2.97
N SER A 2 1.17 48.16 1.98
CA SER A 2 0.37 47.19 1.21
C SER A 2 0.59 45.83 1.79
N SER A 3 -0.48 45.21 2.32
CA SER A 3 -0.49 43.84 2.83
C SER A 3 -0.48 42.87 1.66
N ALA A 4 0.66 42.22 1.43
CA ALA A 4 0.76 41.13 0.50
C ALA A 4 -0.03 39.93 1.06
N GLY A 5 -1.22 39.68 0.51
CA GLY A 5 -2.00 38.48 0.76
C GLY A 5 -1.25 37.28 0.22
N SER A 6 -0.79 36.43 1.11
CA SER A 6 -0.28 35.10 0.81
C SER A 6 -1.41 34.25 0.22
N SER A 7 -1.52 34.24 -1.10
CA SER A 7 -2.38 33.27 -1.80
C SER A 7 -1.80 31.88 -1.61
N ASN A 8 -2.42 31.11 -0.73
CA ASN A 8 -2.15 29.70 -0.51
C ASN A 8 -2.61 28.92 -1.76
N CYS A 9 -1.81 28.98 -2.82
CA CYS A 9 -2.05 28.28 -4.08
C CYS A 9 -1.86 26.77 -3.81
N ARG A 10 -2.96 26.05 -3.51
CA ARG A 10 -2.93 24.59 -3.44
C ARG A 10 -2.43 24.07 -4.78
N ARG A 11 -1.24 23.46 -4.79
CA ARG A 11 -0.72 22.80 -6.00
C ARG A 11 -1.75 21.79 -6.50
N PRO A 12 -2.06 21.74 -7.81
CA PRO A 12 -2.96 20.74 -8.37
C PRO A 12 -2.53 19.31 -7.94
N GLU A 13 -3.48 18.46 -7.65
CA GLU A 13 -3.20 17.06 -7.23
C GLU A 13 -2.34 16.32 -8.26
N SER A 14 -2.54 16.58 -9.54
CA SER A 14 -1.74 16.01 -10.63
C SER A 14 -0.24 16.26 -10.48
N ILE A 15 0.16 17.44 -9.99
CA ILE A 15 1.59 17.78 -9.79
C ILE A 15 2.18 16.91 -8.68
N ARG A 16 1.43 16.62 -7.60
CA ARG A 16 1.89 15.76 -6.50
C ARG A 16 2.15 14.33 -6.97
N TRP A 17 1.30 13.80 -7.83
CA TRP A 17 1.48 12.48 -8.42
C TRP A 17 2.75 12.41 -9.27
N LEU A 18 3.01 13.42 -10.09
CA LEU A 18 4.21 13.51 -10.91
C LEU A 18 5.50 13.65 -10.06
N GLU A 19 5.46 14.49 -9.03
CA GLU A 19 6.58 14.67 -8.10
C GLU A 19 6.88 13.37 -7.35
N ASN A 20 5.86 12.66 -6.84
CA ASN A 20 6.01 11.39 -6.14
C ASN A 20 6.58 10.30 -7.06
N LEU A 21 6.11 10.22 -8.30
CA LEU A 21 6.65 9.26 -9.28
C LEU A 21 8.14 9.50 -9.51
N ARG A 22 8.56 10.74 -9.74
CA ARG A 22 9.96 11.12 -9.96
C ARG A 22 10.82 10.81 -8.75
N GLN A 23 10.37 11.21 -7.56
CA GLN A 23 11.11 10.99 -6.31
C GLN A 23 11.27 9.51 -5.99
N SER A 24 10.20 8.72 -6.10
CA SER A 24 10.25 7.28 -5.84
C SER A 24 11.16 6.56 -6.83
N THR A 25 11.11 6.94 -8.11
CA THR A 25 11.96 6.36 -9.16
C THR A 25 13.44 6.68 -8.90
N THR A 26 13.76 7.92 -8.49
CA THR A 26 15.13 8.31 -8.14
C THR A 26 15.64 7.56 -6.91
N LEU A 27 14.80 7.41 -5.86
CA LEU A 27 15.18 6.74 -4.61
C LEU A 27 15.42 5.24 -4.79
N LEU A 28 14.70 4.59 -5.71
CA LEU A 28 14.79 3.16 -5.92
C LEU A 28 15.90 2.75 -6.91
N GLU A 29 16.51 3.72 -7.61
CA GLU A 29 17.67 3.58 -8.51
C GLU A 29 17.49 2.63 -9.71
N GLU A 30 16.52 1.72 -9.67
CA GLU A 30 16.22 0.74 -10.72
C GLU A 30 14.77 0.90 -11.25
N PRO A 31 14.47 1.92 -12.05
CA PRO A 31 13.11 2.25 -12.50
C PRO A 31 12.43 1.09 -13.23
N ALA A 32 13.16 0.33 -14.05
CA ALA A 32 12.63 -0.79 -14.81
C ALA A 32 12.10 -1.95 -13.95
N ARG A 33 12.53 -2.06 -12.69
CA ARG A 33 12.07 -3.06 -11.72
C ARG A 33 10.90 -2.57 -10.86
N CYS A 34 10.55 -1.29 -10.98
CA CYS A 34 9.50 -0.68 -10.17
C CYS A 34 8.17 -0.67 -10.91
N VAL A 35 7.10 -1.02 -10.20
CA VAL A 35 5.73 -0.89 -10.71
C VAL A 35 4.95 0.04 -9.79
N ASN A 36 4.58 1.20 -10.29
CA ASN A 36 3.78 2.17 -9.57
C ASN A 36 2.31 1.76 -9.65
N VAL A 37 1.68 1.50 -8.50
CA VAL A 37 0.29 1.06 -8.44
C VAL A 37 -0.57 2.17 -7.85
N GLY A 38 -1.63 2.56 -8.57
CA GLY A 38 -2.50 3.64 -8.14
C GLY A 38 -3.98 3.37 -8.39
N ASP A 39 -4.83 4.11 -7.69
CA ASP A 39 -6.29 4.07 -7.87
C ASP A 39 -6.76 5.06 -8.94
N ARG A 40 -8.04 5.45 -8.86
CA ARG A 40 -8.65 6.37 -9.84
C ARG A 40 -8.05 7.77 -9.84
N GLU A 41 -7.46 8.20 -8.74
CA GLU A 41 -6.80 9.51 -8.63
C GLU A 41 -5.51 9.57 -9.45
N SER A 42 -4.87 8.42 -9.69
CA SER A 42 -3.69 8.29 -10.56
C SER A 42 -4.01 8.19 -12.06
N ASP A 43 -5.29 8.29 -12.45
CA ASP A 43 -5.71 8.24 -13.85
C ASP A 43 -5.42 9.56 -14.59
N ILE A 44 -4.15 9.90 -14.67
CA ILE A 44 -3.61 11.16 -15.21
C ILE A 44 -2.72 10.84 -16.40
N TYR A 45 -3.06 11.34 -17.60
CA TYR A 45 -2.32 11.02 -18.82
C TYR A 45 -0.85 11.46 -18.75
N GLU A 46 -0.60 12.62 -18.16
CA GLU A 46 0.73 13.15 -17.92
C GLU A 46 1.58 12.21 -17.03
N LEU A 47 0.94 11.52 -16.11
CA LEU A 47 1.62 10.53 -15.24
C LEU A 47 2.03 9.29 -16.03
N PHE A 48 1.20 8.87 -17.02
CA PHE A 48 1.56 7.76 -17.91
C PHE A 48 2.78 8.12 -18.78
N CYS A 49 2.78 9.32 -19.36
CA CYS A 49 3.92 9.82 -20.14
C CYS A 49 5.19 9.89 -19.27
N ALA A 50 5.07 10.47 -18.07
CA ALA A 50 6.21 10.57 -17.16
C ALA A 50 6.78 9.22 -16.74
N ALA A 51 5.94 8.20 -16.58
CA ALA A 51 6.40 6.84 -16.28
C ALA A 51 7.19 6.23 -17.46
N GLU A 52 6.70 6.44 -18.70
CA GLU A 52 7.43 6.02 -19.91
C GLU A 52 8.78 6.73 -20.02
N ASP A 53 8.80 8.06 -19.85
CA ASP A 53 10.02 8.87 -19.92
C ASP A 53 11.08 8.47 -18.88
N LEU A 54 10.62 8.06 -17.69
CA LEU A 54 11.47 7.61 -16.59
C LEU A 54 11.86 6.12 -16.71
N GLY A 55 11.30 5.38 -17.68
CA GLY A 55 11.54 3.95 -17.86
C GLY A 55 10.98 3.10 -16.70
N THR A 56 9.98 3.59 -15.97
CA THR A 56 9.34 2.85 -14.88
C THR A 56 7.99 2.27 -15.30
N GLN A 57 7.56 1.22 -14.62
CA GLN A 57 6.30 0.55 -14.91
C GLN A 57 5.17 1.13 -14.06
N PHE A 58 3.95 1.03 -14.56
CA PHE A 58 2.77 1.43 -13.80
C PHE A 58 1.59 0.46 -13.97
N LEU A 59 0.67 0.51 -13.01
CA LEU A 59 -0.59 -0.22 -13.02
C LEU A 59 -1.64 0.65 -12.33
N PHE A 60 -2.41 1.41 -13.10
CA PHE A 60 -3.36 2.38 -12.60
C PHE A 60 -4.79 1.99 -12.91
N ARG A 61 -5.70 2.24 -11.96
CA ARG A 61 -7.12 2.06 -12.21
C ARG A 61 -7.67 3.27 -12.96
N THR A 62 -8.23 3.02 -14.16
CA THR A 62 -8.82 4.09 -14.95
C THR A 62 -10.27 4.36 -14.55
N CYS A 63 -10.66 5.62 -14.60
CA CYS A 63 -12.03 6.11 -14.49
C CYS A 63 -12.43 7.01 -15.68
N VAL A 64 -11.46 7.39 -16.50
CA VAL A 64 -11.68 8.20 -17.70
C VAL A 64 -11.70 7.28 -18.91
N ASP A 65 -12.76 7.37 -19.71
CA ASP A 65 -12.86 6.68 -20.99
C ASP A 65 -12.21 7.54 -22.07
N ARG A 66 -10.99 7.15 -22.47
CA ARG A 66 -10.17 7.91 -23.40
C ARG A 66 -10.37 7.43 -24.83
N LEU A 67 -10.16 8.32 -25.79
CA LEU A 67 -10.07 7.97 -27.19
C LEU A 67 -8.92 6.98 -27.43
N ALA A 68 -9.14 6.06 -28.33
CA ALA A 68 -8.24 4.95 -28.65
C ALA A 68 -8.10 4.80 -30.17
N GLY A 69 -7.11 4.02 -30.59
CA GLY A 69 -6.90 3.66 -31.99
C GLY A 69 -6.63 4.86 -32.89
N ASP A 70 -7.54 5.12 -33.80
CA ASP A 70 -7.56 6.25 -34.74
C ASP A 70 -8.24 7.50 -34.17
N GLY A 71 -8.98 7.37 -33.07
CA GLY A 71 -9.71 8.45 -32.41
C GLY A 71 -11.21 8.41 -32.58
N ASP A 72 -11.75 7.46 -33.36
CA ASP A 72 -13.19 7.30 -33.55
C ASP A 72 -13.87 6.47 -32.47
N HIS A 73 -13.07 5.70 -31.72
CA HIS A 73 -13.51 4.82 -30.65
C HIS A 73 -12.87 5.16 -29.31
N THR A 74 -13.51 4.75 -28.22
CA THR A 74 -12.97 4.87 -26.87
C THR A 74 -12.32 3.55 -26.42
N ILE A 75 -11.60 3.60 -25.29
CA ILE A 75 -11.10 2.37 -24.65
C ILE A 75 -12.25 1.41 -24.31
N ALA A 76 -13.41 1.94 -23.90
CA ALA A 76 -14.58 1.10 -23.59
C ALA A 76 -15.09 0.37 -24.82
N ASP A 77 -15.24 1.08 -25.95
CA ASP A 77 -15.66 0.49 -27.22
C ASP A 77 -14.71 -0.62 -27.67
N GLU A 78 -13.41 -0.36 -27.66
CA GLU A 78 -12.37 -1.34 -27.99
C GLU A 78 -12.43 -2.58 -27.09
N MET A 79 -12.74 -2.40 -25.80
CA MET A 79 -12.78 -3.51 -24.83
C MET A 79 -14.10 -4.30 -24.89
N GLU A 80 -15.19 -3.73 -25.41
CA GLU A 80 -16.46 -4.47 -25.63
C GLU A 80 -16.30 -5.56 -26.68
N GLU A 81 -15.48 -5.32 -27.72
CA GLU A 81 -15.16 -6.30 -28.75
C GLU A 81 -14.26 -7.45 -28.24
N VAL A 82 -13.58 -7.27 -27.11
CA VAL A 82 -12.67 -8.29 -26.58
C VAL A 82 -13.43 -9.42 -25.91
N ALA A 83 -13.34 -10.62 -26.46
CA ALA A 83 -13.90 -11.81 -25.84
C ALA A 83 -13.29 -12.06 -24.44
N CYS A 84 -14.06 -12.70 -23.54
CA CYS A 84 -13.57 -13.13 -22.25
C CYS A 84 -12.41 -14.14 -22.44
N LYS A 85 -11.24 -13.81 -21.91
CA LYS A 85 -10.00 -14.62 -22.02
C LYS A 85 -9.76 -15.54 -20.82
N GLY A 86 -10.69 -15.57 -19.89
CA GLY A 86 -10.64 -16.47 -18.74
C GLY A 86 -11.37 -15.94 -17.52
N LEU A 87 -11.44 -16.80 -16.52
CA LEU A 87 -12.06 -16.51 -15.22
C LEU A 87 -10.99 -16.49 -14.11
N HIS A 88 -11.16 -15.61 -13.13
CA HIS A 88 -10.33 -15.57 -11.94
C HIS A 88 -11.21 -15.44 -10.69
N ARG A 89 -10.92 -16.23 -9.67
CA ARG A 89 -11.63 -16.19 -8.38
C ARG A 89 -10.83 -15.35 -7.40
N VAL A 90 -11.51 -14.43 -6.74
CA VAL A 90 -10.90 -13.56 -5.74
C VAL A 90 -11.69 -13.57 -4.44
N PRO A 91 -11.03 -13.64 -3.28
CA PRO A 91 -11.71 -13.48 -2.01
C PRO A 91 -12.20 -12.03 -1.87
N VAL A 92 -13.42 -11.86 -1.43
CA VAL A 92 -14.05 -10.57 -1.17
C VAL A 92 -14.79 -10.62 0.16
N GLN A 93 -15.14 -9.46 0.70
CA GLN A 93 -15.96 -9.37 1.91
C GLN A 93 -17.23 -8.56 1.63
N ASP A 94 -18.32 -8.91 2.27
CA ASP A 94 -19.53 -8.09 2.27
C ASP A 94 -19.37 -6.87 3.20
N LYS A 95 -20.39 -6.00 3.24
CA LYS A 95 -20.39 -4.81 4.12
C LYS A 95 -20.32 -5.15 5.62
N LYS A 96 -20.63 -6.38 6.00
CA LYS A 96 -20.57 -6.86 7.38
C LYS A 96 -19.24 -7.58 7.69
N GLY A 97 -18.34 -7.69 6.70
CA GLY A 97 -17.06 -8.35 6.84
C GLY A 97 -17.11 -9.87 6.63
N ASN A 98 -18.25 -10.43 6.22
CA ASN A 98 -18.32 -11.87 5.95
C ASN A 98 -17.55 -12.22 4.68
N PRO A 99 -16.70 -13.27 4.72
CA PRO A 99 -15.93 -13.69 3.57
C PRO A 99 -16.85 -14.30 2.49
N SER A 100 -16.56 -14.00 1.25
CA SER A 100 -17.20 -14.60 0.08
C SER A 100 -16.23 -14.64 -1.09
N GLU A 101 -16.62 -15.21 -2.21
CA GLU A 101 -15.79 -15.32 -3.41
C GLU A 101 -16.49 -14.62 -4.59
N ALA A 102 -15.72 -13.84 -5.34
CA ALA A 102 -16.14 -13.24 -6.61
C ALA A 102 -15.46 -13.94 -7.78
N VAL A 103 -16.20 -14.23 -8.83
CA VAL A 103 -15.68 -14.77 -10.09
C VAL A 103 -15.59 -13.64 -11.09
N LEU A 104 -14.37 -13.27 -11.49
CA LEU A 104 -14.07 -12.20 -12.41
C LEU A 104 -13.88 -12.73 -13.83
N GLU A 105 -14.55 -12.12 -14.79
CA GLU A 105 -14.28 -12.28 -16.23
C GLU A 105 -13.11 -11.37 -16.59
N LEU A 106 -12.09 -11.94 -17.24
CA LEU A 106 -10.88 -11.23 -17.62
C LEU A 106 -10.90 -10.94 -19.12
N ARG A 107 -10.71 -9.66 -19.46
CA ARG A 107 -10.46 -9.18 -20.80
C ARG A 107 -9.21 -8.34 -20.79
N TYR A 108 -8.34 -8.49 -21.75
CA TYR A 108 -7.13 -7.67 -21.87
C TYR A 108 -6.75 -7.54 -23.35
N ARG A 109 -6.31 -6.33 -23.70
CA ARG A 109 -5.87 -5.96 -25.06
C ARG A 109 -4.84 -4.86 -24.99
N ARG A 110 -3.87 -4.87 -25.88
CA ARG A 110 -2.96 -3.76 -26.05
C ARG A 110 -3.62 -2.76 -26.99
N ILE A 111 -3.75 -1.51 -26.55
CA ILE A 111 -4.52 -0.46 -27.23
C ILE A 111 -3.64 0.79 -27.34
N ARG A 112 -3.72 1.47 -28.48
CA ARG A 112 -3.16 2.81 -28.65
C ARG A 112 -4.11 3.80 -28.01
N VAL A 113 -3.72 4.37 -26.88
CA VAL A 113 -4.49 5.35 -26.10
C VAL A 113 -4.06 6.75 -26.50
N LEU A 114 -5.03 7.59 -26.81
CA LEU A 114 -4.78 8.96 -27.26
C LEU A 114 -4.75 9.94 -26.09
N PRO A 115 -3.95 11.02 -26.19
CA PRO A 115 -3.94 12.08 -25.18
C PRO A 115 -5.30 12.77 -25.10
N PRO A 116 -5.61 13.43 -23.96
CA PRO A 116 -6.84 14.18 -23.79
C PRO A 116 -7.04 15.22 -24.89
N ILE A 117 -8.29 15.48 -25.26
CA ILE A 117 -8.64 16.51 -26.23
C ILE A 117 -8.04 17.85 -25.81
N GLY A 118 -7.38 18.51 -26.74
CA GLY A 118 -6.65 19.77 -26.49
C GLY A 118 -5.20 19.61 -26.03
N LYS A 119 -4.76 18.39 -25.68
CA LYS A 119 -3.37 18.11 -25.26
C LYS A 119 -2.57 17.28 -26.27
N GLN A 120 -3.11 17.00 -27.46
CA GLN A 120 -2.48 16.15 -28.48
C GLN A 120 -1.15 16.70 -29.00
N LYS A 121 -0.94 18.04 -28.91
CA LYS A 121 0.34 18.67 -29.25
C LYS A 121 1.39 18.54 -28.14
N GLN A 122 0.97 18.26 -26.91
CA GLN A 122 1.85 18.23 -25.73
C GLN A 122 2.29 16.81 -25.39
N TYR A 123 1.43 15.82 -25.67
CA TYR A 123 1.67 14.44 -25.27
C TYR A 123 1.50 13.49 -26.46
N PRO A 124 2.40 12.49 -26.59
CA PRO A 124 2.28 11.48 -27.63
C PRO A 124 1.17 10.47 -27.30
N PRO A 125 0.60 9.78 -28.32
CA PRO A 125 -0.18 8.59 -28.08
C PRO A 125 0.66 7.50 -27.43
N LEU A 126 0.10 6.76 -26.47
CA LEU A 126 0.77 5.67 -25.77
C LEU A 126 0.15 4.31 -26.12
N THR A 127 0.98 3.28 -26.30
CA THR A 127 0.49 1.92 -26.51
C THR A 127 0.48 1.18 -25.18
N LEU A 128 -0.69 1.10 -24.56
CA LEU A 128 -0.89 0.55 -23.22
C LEU A 128 -1.68 -0.75 -23.27
N THR A 129 -1.50 -1.58 -22.26
CA THR A 129 -2.38 -2.71 -22.01
C THR A 129 -3.56 -2.27 -21.15
N VAL A 130 -4.76 -2.51 -21.63
CA VAL A 130 -5.99 -2.39 -20.86
C VAL A 130 -6.35 -3.77 -20.32
N LEU A 131 -6.53 -3.87 -19.00
CA LEU A 131 -6.99 -5.07 -18.31
C LEU A 131 -8.32 -4.76 -17.63
N HIS A 132 -9.40 -5.43 -18.08
CA HIS A 132 -10.71 -5.30 -17.49
C HIS A 132 -11.09 -6.61 -16.77
N ALA A 133 -11.24 -6.53 -15.47
CA ALA A 133 -11.68 -7.61 -14.60
C ALA A 133 -13.03 -7.26 -14.00
N ARG A 134 -14.08 -7.91 -14.50
CA ARG A 134 -15.46 -7.63 -14.11
C ARG A 134 -16.10 -8.87 -13.48
N GLU A 135 -16.71 -8.68 -12.32
CA GLU A 135 -17.44 -9.78 -11.67
C GLU A 135 -18.62 -10.24 -12.52
N ARG A 136 -18.73 -11.55 -12.73
CA ARG A 136 -19.71 -12.15 -13.63
C ARG A 136 -21.15 -11.90 -13.16
N ASN A 137 -21.40 -12.12 -11.87
CA ASN A 137 -22.73 -11.96 -11.29
C ASN A 137 -22.81 -10.68 -10.47
N LYS A 138 -24.01 -10.07 -10.40
CA LYS A 138 -24.23 -8.93 -9.51
C LYS A 138 -24.35 -9.44 -8.06
N PRO A 139 -23.42 -9.05 -7.16
CA PRO A 139 -23.46 -9.52 -5.78
C PRO A 139 -24.62 -8.88 -5.01
N ARG A 140 -25.09 -9.58 -3.97
CA ARG A 140 -26.03 -9.03 -3.00
C ARG A 140 -25.24 -8.44 -1.83
N GLY A 141 -25.60 -7.23 -1.41
CA GLY A 141 -25.04 -6.61 -0.17
C GLY A 141 -23.66 -5.95 -0.30
N ARG A 142 -23.06 -5.90 -1.49
CA ARG A 142 -21.82 -5.16 -1.78
C ARG A 142 -21.79 -4.65 -3.21
N GLU A 143 -20.86 -3.78 -3.50
CA GLU A 143 -20.61 -3.35 -4.86
C GLU A 143 -19.97 -4.49 -5.69
N ARG A 144 -20.27 -4.47 -6.98
CA ARG A 144 -19.67 -5.36 -7.96
C ARG A 144 -18.20 -5.02 -8.13
N VAL A 145 -17.35 -6.02 -8.17
CA VAL A 145 -15.95 -5.82 -8.56
C VAL A 145 -15.92 -5.49 -10.06
N ASP A 146 -15.41 -4.31 -10.37
CA ASP A 146 -15.22 -3.81 -11.73
C ASP A 146 -13.93 -2.99 -11.78
N TRP A 147 -12.85 -3.64 -12.20
CA TRP A 147 -11.52 -3.06 -12.27
C TRP A 147 -11.10 -2.90 -13.71
N LYS A 148 -11.04 -1.66 -14.18
CA LYS A 148 -10.43 -1.29 -15.44
C LYS A 148 -9.04 -0.74 -15.13
N LEU A 149 -7.99 -1.43 -15.54
CA LEU A 149 -6.60 -1.08 -15.26
C LEU A 149 -5.88 -0.74 -16.56
N LEU A 150 -5.02 0.28 -16.50
CA LEU A 150 -4.08 0.65 -17.55
C LEU A 150 -2.65 0.38 -17.08
N THR A 151 -1.82 -0.18 -17.96
CA THR A 151 -0.42 -0.45 -17.68
C THR A 151 0.42 -0.40 -18.95
N ASN A 152 1.68 -0.01 -18.84
CA ASN A 152 2.66 -0.15 -19.92
C ASN A 152 3.28 -1.56 -19.98
N LEU A 153 3.02 -2.39 -18.98
CA LEU A 153 3.45 -3.79 -18.98
C LEU A 153 2.69 -4.62 -20.01
N PRO A 154 3.35 -5.54 -20.71
CA PRO A 154 2.68 -6.47 -21.60
C PRO A 154 1.83 -7.47 -20.80
N VAL A 155 0.62 -7.77 -21.31
CA VAL A 155 -0.24 -8.85 -20.82
C VAL A 155 -0.71 -9.67 -22.02
N THR A 156 -0.08 -10.81 -22.22
CA THR A 156 -0.33 -11.70 -23.36
C THR A 156 -1.01 -13.01 -22.96
N SER A 157 -1.01 -13.32 -21.63
CA SER A 157 -1.60 -14.55 -21.11
C SER A 157 -2.52 -14.28 -19.92
N ARG A 158 -3.41 -15.25 -19.65
CA ARG A 158 -4.28 -15.23 -18.46
C ARG A 158 -3.46 -15.17 -17.16
N ALA A 159 -2.34 -15.89 -17.10
CA ALA A 159 -1.47 -15.89 -15.91
C ALA A 159 -0.92 -14.48 -15.62
N GLN A 160 -0.44 -13.78 -16.64
CA GLN A 160 0.02 -12.39 -16.51
C GLN A 160 -1.10 -11.43 -16.13
N ALA A 161 -2.31 -11.63 -16.65
CA ALA A 161 -3.47 -10.82 -16.24
C ALA A 161 -3.79 -11.01 -14.75
N ILE A 162 -3.81 -12.24 -14.28
CA ILE A 162 -4.03 -12.57 -12.85
C ILE A 162 -2.93 -11.96 -11.98
N GLU A 163 -1.68 -12.06 -12.39
CA GLU A 163 -0.54 -11.46 -11.67
C GLU A 163 -0.74 -9.93 -11.50
N LYS A 164 -1.14 -9.22 -12.55
CA LYS A 164 -1.37 -7.76 -12.46
C LYS A 164 -2.56 -7.43 -11.56
N LEU A 165 -3.62 -8.25 -11.57
CA LEU A 165 -4.73 -8.09 -10.63
C LEU A 165 -4.31 -8.32 -9.18
N GLN A 166 -3.44 -9.30 -8.94
CA GLN A 166 -2.87 -9.54 -7.62
C GLN A 166 -2.02 -8.35 -7.16
N TRP A 167 -1.20 -7.78 -8.04
CA TRP A 167 -0.44 -6.57 -7.72
C TRP A 167 -1.37 -5.38 -7.40
N TYR A 168 -2.41 -5.17 -8.20
CA TYR A 168 -3.40 -4.13 -7.92
C TYR A 168 -4.11 -4.35 -6.59
N ALA A 169 -4.45 -5.59 -6.26
CA ALA A 169 -5.06 -5.93 -4.97
C ALA A 169 -4.15 -5.60 -3.77
N LEU A 170 -2.82 -5.54 -3.94
CA LEU A 170 -1.90 -5.13 -2.89
C LEU A 170 -1.98 -3.63 -2.55
N ARG A 171 -2.61 -2.81 -3.41
CA ARG A 171 -2.74 -1.36 -3.19
C ARG A 171 -3.33 -1.01 -1.82
N TRP A 172 -4.28 -1.82 -1.33
CA TRP A 172 -4.90 -1.59 -0.02
C TRP A 172 -3.91 -1.57 1.15
N LYS A 173 -2.72 -2.12 0.97
CA LYS A 173 -1.67 -2.14 2.01
C LYS A 173 -1.27 -0.73 2.44
N ILE A 174 -1.30 0.24 1.54
CA ILE A 174 -1.01 1.64 1.88
C ILE A 174 -2.06 2.24 2.83
N GLU A 175 -3.32 1.83 2.69
CA GLU A 175 -4.40 2.26 3.60
C GLU A 175 -4.18 1.71 5.01
N THR A 176 -3.67 0.48 5.13
CA THR A 176 -3.27 -0.10 6.42
C THR A 176 -2.11 0.67 7.03
N PHE A 177 -1.09 1.03 6.24
CA PHE A 177 0.02 1.85 6.69
C PHE A 177 -0.46 3.23 7.20
N HIS A 178 -1.30 3.92 6.44
CA HIS A 178 -1.88 5.20 6.84
C HIS A 178 -2.73 5.07 8.12
N LYS A 179 -3.48 3.98 8.27
CA LYS A 179 -4.23 3.71 9.49
C LYS A 179 -3.31 3.56 10.70
N ILE A 180 -2.18 2.88 10.56
CA ILE A 180 -1.18 2.76 11.63
C ILE A 180 -0.60 4.13 11.97
N LEU A 181 -0.20 4.90 10.96
CA LEU A 181 0.38 6.24 11.12
C LEU A 181 -0.60 7.18 11.86
N LYS A 182 -1.87 7.18 11.47
CA LYS A 182 -2.89 8.05 12.09
C LYS A 182 -3.30 7.59 13.49
N SER A 183 -3.61 6.30 13.65
CA SER A 183 -4.15 5.78 14.91
C SER A 183 -3.09 5.43 15.94
N GLY A 184 -1.90 5.01 15.52
CA GLY A 184 -0.79 4.65 16.39
C GLY A 184 0.02 5.87 16.79
N CYS A 185 0.61 6.56 15.83
CA CYS A 185 1.51 7.69 16.06
C CYS A 185 0.79 8.98 16.43
N LYS A 186 -0.56 9.04 16.23
CA LYS A 186 -1.35 10.24 16.46
C LYS A 186 -0.78 11.49 15.77
N ALA A 187 -0.29 11.31 14.55
CA ALA A 187 0.40 12.36 13.80
C ALA A 187 -0.47 13.62 13.63
N GLU A 188 -1.79 13.44 13.53
CA GLU A 188 -2.77 14.55 13.40
C GLU A 188 -2.96 15.36 14.69
N GLU A 189 -2.59 14.80 15.87
CA GLU A 189 -2.66 15.48 17.16
C GLU A 189 -1.40 16.33 17.46
N SER A 190 -0.41 16.30 16.56
CA SER A 190 0.84 17.04 16.73
C SER A 190 0.62 18.55 16.71
N ARG A 191 1.18 19.24 17.71
CA ARG A 191 1.08 20.69 17.90
C ARG A 191 2.42 21.40 17.69
N LEU A 192 3.26 20.90 16.78
CA LEU A 192 4.56 21.53 16.49
C LEU A 192 4.37 22.86 15.77
N ARG A 193 5.17 23.85 16.18
CA ARG A 193 5.02 25.24 15.72
C ARG A 193 5.68 25.52 14.36
N THR A 194 6.60 24.69 13.91
CA THR A 194 7.32 24.89 12.64
C THR A 194 7.10 23.74 11.69
N ALA A 195 7.02 24.05 10.38
CA ALA A 195 6.85 23.02 9.34
C ALA A 195 8.02 22.02 9.33
N GLU A 196 9.24 22.47 9.55
CA GLU A 196 10.44 21.62 9.59
C GLU A 196 10.35 20.57 10.71
N ARG A 197 9.99 20.98 11.92
CA ARG A 197 9.80 20.04 13.04
C ARG A 197 8.68 19.05 12.78
N LEU A 198 7.60 19.50 12.14
CA LEU A 198 6.49 18.62 11.77
C LEU A 198 6.93 17.60 10.72
N VAL A 199 7.69 17.99 9.71
CA VAL A 199 8.25 17.10 8.69
C VAL A 199 9.15 16.04 9.34
N ASN A 200 10.06 16.43 10.23
CA ASN A 200 10.94 15.51 10.93
C ASN A 200 10.19 14.53 11.83
N LEU A 201 9.15 15.00 12.53
CA LEU A 201 8.28 14.13 13.33
C LEU A 201 7.52 13.14 12.46
N ILE A 202 6.92 13.59 11.36
CA ILE A 202 6.20 12.72 10.42
C ILE A 202 7.15 11.69 9.82
N ALA A 203 8.37 12.07 9.43
CA ALA A 203 9.37 11.13 8.92
C ALA A 203 9.70 10.03 9.95
N THR A 204 9.93 10.40 11.22
CA THR A 204 10.13 9.44 12.30
C THR A 204 8.93 8.53 12.50
N PHE A 205 7.73 9.10 12.49
CA PHE A 205 6.49 8.32 12.59
C PHE A 205 6.28 7.38 11.41
N CYS A 206 6.70 7.76 10.20
CA CYS A 206 6.65 6.88 9.04
C CYS A 206 7.55 5.66 9.21
N ILE A 207 8.76 5.82 9.77
CA ILE A 207 9.68 4.70 10.06
C ILE A 207 9.04 3.74 11.06
N LEU A 208 8.49 4.27 12.15
CA LEU A 208 7.83 3.47 13.18
C LEU A 208 6.57 2.79 12.66
N ALA A 209 5.73 3.51 11.92
CA ALA A 209 4.52 2.96 11.30
C ALA A 209 4.86 1.87 10.28
N TRP A 210 5.94 2.04 9.51
CA TRP A 210 6.44 1.02 8.61
C TRP A 210 6.86 -0.24 9.36
N ARG A 211 7.55 -0.13 10.46
CA ARG A 211 7.96 -1.27 11.27
C ARG A 211 6.75 -2.07 11.78
N ILE A 212 5.73 -1.40 12.31
CA ILE A 212 4.50 -2.04 12.77
C ILE A 212 3.74 -2.67 11.62
N PHE A 213 3.66 -1.96 10.49
CA PHE A 213 3.07 -2.47 9.27
C PHE A 213 3.76 -3.75 8.79
N TRP A 214 5.10 -3.74 8.74
CA TRP A 214 5.93 -4.88 8.37
C TRP A 214 5.66 -6.09 9.27
N LEU A 215 5.72 -5.92 10.59
CA LEU A 215 5.41 -6.95 11.57
C LEU A 215 4.01 -7.55 11.36
N THR A 216 3.02 -6.68 11.15
CA THR A 216 1.63 -7.10 10.95
C THR A 216 1.47 -7.89 9.65
N MET A 217 2.12 -7.46 8.56
CA MET A 217 2.06 -8.15 7.28
C MET A 217 2.81 -9.48 7.33
N LEU A 218 4.00 -9.49 7.91
CA LEU A 218 4.80 -10.71 8.07
C LEU A 218 4.03 -11.78 8.86
N ASN A 219 3.40 -11.39 9.97
CA ASN A 219 2.55 -12.29 10.75
C ASN A 219 1.37 -12.86 9.96
N ARG A 220 0.79 -12.08 9.04
CA ARG A 220 -0.35 -12.52 8.21
C ARG A 220 0.04 -13.44 7.06
N THR A 221 1.20 -13.20 6.46
CA THR A 221 1.62 -13.90 5.23
C THR A 221 2.55 -15.06 5.50
N VAL A 222 3.46 -14.92 6.46
CA VAL A 222 4.47 -15.93 6.81
C VAL A 222 4.68 -15.95 8.33
N PRO A 223 3.70 -16.43 9.13
CA PRO A 223 3.79 -16.38 10.60
C PRO A 223 4.97 -17.16 11.18
N GLN A 224 5.54 -18.09 10.40
CA GLN A 224 6.73 -18.89 10.74
C GLN A 224 8.03 -18.31 10.15
N ALA A 225 8.02 -17.08 9.66
CA ALA A 225 9.23 -16.43 9.17
C ALA A 225 10.33 -16.35 10.24
N ASP A 226 11.58 -16.26 9.80
CA ASP A 226 12.70 -16.05 10.70
C ASP A 226 12.49 -14.77 11.52
N LEU A 227 12.60 -14.92 12.82
CA LEU A 227 12.45 -13.82 13.78
C LEU A 227 13.46 -12.69 13.55
N ALA A 228 14.62 -12.98 12.96
CA ALA A 228 15.63 -11.98 12.63
C ALA A 228 15.14 -10.96 11.60
N LEU A 229 14.12 -11.31 10.79
CA LEU A 229 13.47 -10.39 9.85
C LEU A 229 12.59 -9.34 10.54
N ALA A 230 12.23 -9.56 11.80
CA ALA A 230 11.24 -8.81 12.55
C ALA A 230 11.79 -8.16 13.82
N PHE A 231 12.67 -8.85 14.52
CA PHE A 231 13.18 -8.47 15.85
C PHE A 231 14.69 -8.65 15.95
N THR A 232 15.37 -7.69 16.54
CA THR A 232 16.78 -7.82 16.89
C THR A 232 16.99 -8.88 17.99
N LYS A 233 18.20 -9.36 18.17
CA LYS A 233 18.53 -10.32 19.23
C LYS A 233 18.21 -9.74 20.63
N LEU A 234 18.51 -8.45 20.84
CA LEU A 234 18.25 -7.78 22.12
C LEU A 234 16.75 -7.63 22.37
N GLU A 235 15.97 -7.21 21.40
CA GLU A 235 14.52 -7.11 21.53
C GLU A 235 13.87 -8.44 21.90
N ARG A 236 14.31 -9.53 21.28
CA ARG A 236 13.83 -10.87 21.62
C ARG A 236 14.16 -11.22 23.07
N GLN A 237 15.39 -11.00 23.52
CA GLN A 237 15.80 -11.25 24.90
C GLN A 237 15.00 -10.41 25.92
N LEU A 238 14.74 -9.15 25.61
CA LEU A 238 13.96 -8.29 26.48
C LEU A 238 12.49 -8.74 26.53
N LEU A 239 11.88 -9.05 25.39
CA LEU A 239 10.51 -9.57 25.33
C LEU A 239 10.37 -10.89 26.11
N ASP A 240 11.35 -11.80 26.00
CA ASP A 240 11.34 -13.08 26.73
C ASP A 240 11.41 -12.89 28.26
N ARG A 241 12.12 -11.86 28.72
CA ARG A 241 12.24 -11.54 30.14
C ARG A 241 11.03 -10.80 30.72
N LEU A 242 10.42 -9.92 29.89
CA LEU A 242 9.39 -8.97 30.35
C LEU A 242 7.97 -9.52 30.19
N THR A 243 7.78 -10.52 29.37
CA THR A 243 6.45 -11.04 29.02
C THR A 243 6.38 -12.56 29.18
N LYS A 244 5.16 -13.05 29.39
CA LYS A 244 4.92 -14.51 29.45
C LYS A 244 4.66 -15.06 28.04
N THR A 245 5.31 -16.16 27.70
CA THR A 245 5.02 -16.85 26.44
C THR A 245 3.58 -17.32 26.39
N PRO A 246 2.86 -17.08 25.29
CA PRO A 246 1.49 -17.59 25.11
C PRO A 246 1.47 -19.11 25.19
N ARG A 247 0.56 -19.71 25.99
CA ARG A 247 0.46 -21.18 26.14
C ARG A 247 0.25 -21.91 24.81
N HIS A 248 -0.57 -21.32 23.92
CA HIS A 248 -0.85 -21.88 22.60
C HIS A 248 0.28 -21.70 21.57
N LEU A 249 1.33 -20.96 21.92
CA LEU A 249 2.52 -20.68 21.09
C LEU A 249 3.83 -21.07 21.82
N ALA A 250 3.72 -21.80 22.94
CA ALA A 250 4.87 -22.08 23.82
C ALA A 250 5.99 -22.90 23.15
N GLU A 251 5.63 -23.72 22.16
CA GLU A 251 6.57 -24.61 21.47
C GLU A 251 7.21 -23.96 20.22
N VAL A 252 6.73 -22.81 19.78
CA VAL A 252 7.14 -22.21 18.50
C VAL A 252 7.63 -20.77 18.69
N GLN A 253 8.93 -20.56 18.51
CA GLN A 253 9.50 -19.23 18.37
C GLN A 253 9.13 -18.65 16.98
N SER A 254 7.96 -18.06 16.89
CA SER A 254 7.40 -17.50 15.64
C SER A 254 7.16 -16.00 15.73
N VAL A 255 7.03 -15.34 14.58
CA VAL A 255 6.63 -13.93 14.49
C VAL A 255 5.31 -13.70 15.24
N ALA A 256 4.35 -14.62 15.13
CA ALA A 256 3.09 -14.53 15.85
C ALA A 256 3.29 -14.50 17.38
N CYS A 257 4.17 -15.36 17.93
CA CYS A 257 4.48 -15.39 19.35
C CYS A 257 5.06 -14.06 19.83
N TYR A 258 6.05 -13.52 19.13
CA TYR A 258 6.71 -12.28 19.53
C TYR A 258 5.83 -11.04 19.31
N LEU A 259 4.95 -11.06 18.31
CA LEU A 259 3.95 -10.02 18.13
C LEU A 259 2.95 -9.98 19.30
N GLU A 260 2.53 -11.15 19.82
CA GLU A 260 1.71 -11.21 21.02
C GLU A 260 2.45 -10.76 22.27
N LYS A 261 3.73 -11.11 22.43
CA LYS A 261 4.58 -10.60 23.51
C LYS A 261 4.68 -9.08 23.47
N LEU A 262 4.90 -8.52 22.28
CA LEU A 262 4.91 -7.09 22.06
C LEU A 262 3.58 -6.44 22.44
N ALA A 263 2.47 -7.03 22.05
CA ALA A 263 1.13 -6.55 22.40
C ALA A 263 0.88 -6.62 23.92
N GLN A 264 1.36 -7.65 24.62
CA GLN A 264 1.30 -7.73 26.09
C GLN A 264 2.06 -6.56 26.74
N LEU A 265 3.25 -6.26 26.25
CA LEU A 265 4.01 -5.10 26.70
C LEU A 265 3.23 -3.80 26.46
N GLY A 266 2.41 -3.74 25.40
CA GLY A 266 1.48 -2.67 25.10
C GLY A 266 0.19 -2.63 25.92
N GLY A 267 -0.03 -3.62 26.81
CA GLY A 267 -1.20 -3.71 27.69
C GLY A 267 -2.30 -4.65 27.19
N HIS A 268 -2.01 -5.55 26.22
CA HIS A 268 -2.95 -6.61 25.84
C HIS A 268 -3.09 -7.64 26.95
N LEU A 269 -4.30 -7.84 27.46
CA LEU A 269 -4.55 -8.70 28.64
C LEU A 269 -4.71 -10.18 28.29
N ARG A 270 -4.95 -10.51 26.99
CA ARG A 270 -5.08 -11.88 26.50
C ARG A 270 -6.17 -12.68 27.21
N ARG A 271 -7.32 -12.06 27.46
CA ARG A 271 -8.51 -12.76 27.98
C ARG A 271 -9.06 -13.70 26.90
N ALA A 272 -9.78 -14.75 27.31
CA ALA A 272 -10.30 -15.78 26.39
C ALA A 272 -11.18 -15.20 25.25
N HIS A 273 -11.79 -14.06 25.44
CA HIS A 273 -12.66 -13.40 24.45
C HIS A 273 -12.06 -12.11 23.87
N ASP A 274 -10.79 -11.80 24.19
CA ASP A 274 -10.15 -10.63 23.61
C ASP A 274 -9.92 -10.86 22.10
N PRO A 275 -10.25 -9.86 21.25
CA PRO A 275 -9.90 -9.94 19.84
C PRO A 275 -8.37 -9.93 19.68
N PRO A 276 -7.85 -10.38 18.53
CA PRO A 276 -6.43 -10.27 18.22
C PRO A 276 -5.93 -8.84 18.44
N PRO A 277 -4.69 -8.64 18.94
CA PRO A 277 -4.17 -7.33 19.28
C PRO A 277 -4.17 -6.39 18.08
N GLY A 278 -4.81 -5.24 18.25
CA GLY A 278 -4.85 -4.20 17.23
C GLY A 278 -3.55 -3.39 17.17
N ASN A 279 -3.37 -2.64 16.08
CA ASN A 279 -2.17 -1.84 15.82
C ASN A 279 -1.79 -0.87 16.95
N GLN A 280 -2.77 -0.33 17.70
CA GLN A 280 -2.50 0.56 18.85
C GLN A 280 -1.76 -0.14 19.98
N LEU A 281 -2.12 -1.41 20.28
CA LEU A 281 -1.44 -2.16 21.33
C LEU A 281 -0.03 -2.55 20.90
N ILE A 282 0.14 -2.92 19.64
CA ILE A 282 1.45 -3.22 19.06
C ILE A 282 2.34 -1.96 19.10
N TRP A 283 1.78 -0.79 18.75
CA TRP A 283 2.47 0.50 18.83
C TRP A 283 2.93 0.80 20.26
N LYS A 284 2.03 0.72 21.25
CA LYS A 284 2.38 0.95 22.65
C LYS A 284 3.45 -0.02 23.15
N GLY A 285 3.36 -1.27 22.72
CA GLY A 285 4.36 -2.28 23.04
C GLY A 285 5.72 -1.95 22.45
N MET A 286 5.76 -1.50 21.19
CA MET A 286 6.98 -1.11 20.49
C MET A 286 7.63 0.10 21.16
N ALA A 287 6.87 1.14 21.49
CA ALA A 287 7.38 2.32 22.18
C ALA A 287 8.02 1.93 23.54
N ARG A 288 7.30 1.13 24.35
CA ARG A 288 7.85 0.65 25.62
C ARG A 288 9.10 -0.23 25.46
N LEU A 289 9.13 -1.09 24.45
CA LEU A 289 10.29 -1.93 24.16
C LEU A 289 11.50 -1.07 23.81
N THR A 290 11.34 -0.04 23.01
CA THR A 290 12.38 0.92 22.63
C THR A 290 12.92 1.67 23.86
N ASP A 291 12.04 2.14 24.75
CA ASP A 291 12.45 2.82 25.99
C ASP A 291 13.27 1.88 26.90
N ILE A 292 12.82 0.61 27.03
CA ILE A 292 13.51 -0.39 27.85
C ILE A 292 14.86 -0.77 27.23
N GLU A 293 14.92 -0.93 25.90
CA GLU A 293 16.16 -1.22 25.17
C GLU A 293 17.19 -0.11 25.37
N LEU A 294 16.75 1.15 25.24
CA LEU A 294 17.61 2.32 25.49
C LEU A 294 18.15 2.32 26.92
N GLY A 295 17.28 2.10 27.91
CA GLY A 295 17.68 2.01 29.31
C GLY A 295 18.69 0.87 29.59
N TYR A 296 18.47 -0.29 28.95
CA TYR A 296 19.38 -1.44 29.06
C TYR A 296 20.76 -1.14 28.45
N LEU A 297 20.80 -0.50 27.28
CA LEU A 297 22.06 -0.12 26.63
C LEU A 297 22.85 0.90 27.45
N LEU A 298 22.18 1.93 27.96
CA LEU A 298 22.81 2.93 28.85
C LEU A 298 23.36 2.31 30.13
N ALA A 299 22.63 1.38 30.76
CA ALA A 299 23.09 0.68 31.95
C ALA A 299 24.31 -0.20 31.64
N LYS A 300 24.36 -0.83 30.49
CA LYS A 300 25.50 -1.67 30.08
C LYS A 300 26.75 -0.85 29.79
N GLU A 301 26.62 0.31 29.16
CA GLU A 301 27.74 1.24 28.94
C GLU A 301 28.33 1.71 30.25
N ASN A 302 27.51 2.04 31.26
CA ASN A 302 27.95 2.49 32.57
C ASN A 302 28.54 1.36 33.44
N ALA A 303 28.16 0.10 33.21
CA ALA A 303 28.70 -1.06 33.92
C ALA A 303 30.01 -1.61 33.34
N GLY A 304 30.41 -1.14 32.17
CA GLY A 304 31.64 -1.52 31.46
C GLY A 304 32.80 -0.55 31.66
N ASN A 305 32.57 0.55 32.37
CA ASN A 305 33.59 1.47 32.87
C ASN A 305 33.81 1.23 34.39
#